data_fc6a8bf4742aba963ca8fc754f1150be
#
_entry.id   fc6a8bf4742aba963ca8fc754f1150be
#
_cell.length_a   1.000
_cell.length_b   1.000
_cell.length_c   1.000
_cell.angle_alpha   90.00
_cell.angle_beta   90.00
_cell.angle_gamma   90.00
#
_symmetry.space_group_name_H-M   'P 1'
#
loop_
_entity.id
_entity.type
_entity.pdbx_description
1 polymer ?
#
loop_
_entity_poly.entity_id
_entity_poly.type
_entity_poly.pdbx_seq_one_letter_code
_entity_poly.pdbx_strand_id
1 'polypeptide(L)'
;MTVLPEKEYIYEDEITKEPEENRRLKRLKRIMGYGKRRRAKETTTVSDMFIYGAKKLLAEGKISKEEIGAIVVVTMSPDYFCPTVSAIIQGELGLDFDVQCLDISQACAGYIVGLVQSFMLLEHMEGKKVLLFTGDTFCRVSSEKEEPPSYSAPFGGDAANITIVENAGNEKIYYEFHQDGSQRNCLVIPDGAFRNPMTVEQIQHQVTRMPITSVVMDGSTVFNFAQKEVPVLINSLTDMAEISKEDIDWFLFHQPNKFMLQKLAERIK
;
A
#
# COMPACT_ATOMS: atom_id res chain seq x y z
N MET A 1 8.52 -2.25 -11.19
CA MET A 1 8.68 -3.74 -11.02
C MET A 1 7.80 -4.18 -9.89
N THR A 2 7.12 -5.31 -10.02
CA THR A 2 6.30 -5.90 -8.94
C THR A 2 6.95 -7.21 -8.47
N VAL A 3 7.09 -7.37 -7.16
CA VAL A 3 7.55 -8.58 -6.49
C VAL A 3 6.39 -9.18 -5.72
N LEU A 4 6.09 -10.43 -5.97
CA LEU A 4 4.99 -11.16 -5.34
C LEU A 4 5.53 -12.41 -4.63
N PRO A 5 5.02 -12.76 -3.45
CA PRO A 5 5.31 -14.04 -2.82
C PRO A 5 4.91 -15.23 -3.70
N GLU A 6 5.60 -16.35 -3.56
CA GLU A 6 5.31 -17.55 -4.35
C GLU A 6 3.95 -18.17 -3.99
N LYS A 7 3.61 -18.23 -2.69
CA LYS A 7 2.42 -18.93 -2.21
C LYS A 7 1.15 -18.13 -2.56
N GLU A 8 0.30 -18.76 -3.36
CA GLU A 8 -0.99 -18.23 -3.78
C GLU A 8 -2.11 -18.88 -2.99
N TYR A 9 -3.08 -18.08 -2.57
CA TYR A 9 -4.29 -18.51 -1.90
C TYR A 9 -5.49 -18.10 -2.75
N ILE A 10 -6.39 -19.04 -2.99
CA ILE A 10 -7.65 -18.79 -3.68
C ILE A 10 -8.66 -18.35 -2.62
N TYR A 11 -9.21 -17.18 -2.78
CA TYR A 11 -10.13 -16.61 -1.80
C TYR A 11 -11.41 -17.44 -1.61
N GLU A 12 -11.86 -18.15 -2.65
CA GLU A 12 -13.03 -19.04 -2.59
C GLU A 12 -12.78 -20.27 -1.71
N ASP A 13 -11.55 -20.73 -1.58
CA ASP A 13 -11.17 -21.89 -0.77
C ASP A 13 -11.04 -21.56 0.73
N GLU A 14 -11.04 -20.27 1.06
CA GLU A 14 -11.04 -19.82 2.45
C GLU A 14 -12.43 -19.95 3.05
N ILE A 15 -12.67 -21.02 3.76
CA ILE A 15 -13.93 -21.34 4.44
C ILE A 15 -13.74 -21.32 5.96
N THR A 16 -14.79 -20.98 6.68
CA THR A 16 -14.86 -21.13 8.14
C THR A 16 -15.56 -22.41 8.51
N LYS A 17 -15.50 -22.84 9.78
CA LYS A 17 -16.25 -23.99 10.29
C LYS A 17 -17.77 -23.75 10.33
N GLU A 18 -18.21 -22.48 10.30
CA GLU A 18 -19.61 -22.09 10.43
C GLU A 18 -20.29 -21.99 9.05
N PRO A 19 -21.29 -22.86 8.75
CA PRO A 19 -21.94 -22.90 7.42
C PRO A 19 -22.67 -21.61 7.03
N GLU A 20 -23.26 -20.89 7.98
CA GLU A 20 -23.94 -19.61 7.71
C GLU A 20 -22.94 -18.50 7.37
N GLU A 21 -21.85 -18.47 8.08
CA GLU A 21 -20.76 -17.55 7.84
C GLU A 21 -20.15 -17.79 6.45
N ASN A 22 -19.94 -19.02 6.05
CA ASN A 22 -19.48 -19.37 4.71
C ASN A 22 -20.40 -18.88 3.60
N ARG A 23 -21.73 -18.97 3.78
CA ARG A 23 -22.70 -18.41 2.80
C ARG A 23 -22.58 -16.90 2.67
N ARG A 24 -22.44 -16.21 3.81
CA ARG A 24 -22.23 -14.76 3.86
C ARG A 24 -20.91 -14.38 3.21
N LEU A 25 -19.81 -15.08 3.51
CA LEU A 25 -18.49 -14.88 2.92
C LEU A 25 -18.51 -15.07 1.42
N LYS A 26 -19.08 -16.14 0.90
CA LYS A 26 -19.18 -16.38 -0.55
C LYS A 26 -19.93 -15.26 -1.27
N ARG A 27 -21.02 -14.77 -0.67
CA ARG A 27 -21.76 -13.63 -1.22
C ARG A 27 -20.91 -12.36 -1.21
N LEU A 28 -20.24 -12.07 -0.10
CA LEU A 28 -19.37 -10.91 0.04
C LEU A 28 -18.21 -10.95 -0.96
N LYS A 29 -17.52 -12.08 -1.06
CA LYS A 29 -16.42 -12.30 -2.01
C LYS A 29 -16.83 -11.97 -3.45
N ARG A 30 -18.00 -12.44 -3.87
CA ARG A 30 -18.53 -12.19 -5.22
C ARG A 30 -18.82 -10.71 -5.46
N ILE A 31 -19.42 -10.01 -4.49
CA ILE A 31 -19.74 -8.58 -4.58
C ILE A 31 -18.45 -7.75 -4.62
N MET A 32 -17.48 -8.10 -3.79
CA MET A 32 -16.21 -7.39 -3.68
C MET A 32 -15.25 -7.70 -4.83
N GLY A 33 -15.44 -8.82 -5.54
CA GLY A 33 -14.61 -9.20 -6.68
C GLY A 33 -13.24 -9.75 -6.30
N TYR A 34 -13.10 -10.30 -5.09
CA TYR A 34 -11.85 -10.93 -4.65
C TYR A 34 -11.67 -12.29 -5.32
N GLY A 35 -10.46 -12.55 -5.82
CA GLY A 35 -10.10 -13.80 -6.47
C GLY A 35 -8.95 -14.51 -5.75
N LYS A 36 -7.73 -14.15 -6.08
CA LYS A 36 -6.52 -14.73 -5.56
C LYS A 36 -5.72 -13.71 -4.78
N ARG A 37 -4.98 -14.17 -3.77
CA ARG A 37 -4.02 -13.36 -3.03
C ARG A 37 -2.74 -14.13 -2.80
N ARG A 38 -1.65 -13.41 -2.58
CA ARG A 38 -0.37 -14.00 -2.22
C ARG A 38 0.00 -13.61 -0.81
N ARG A 39 0.70 -14.52 -0.13
CA ARG A 39 1.16 -14.30 1.25
C ARG A 39 2.64 -14.60 1.35
N ALA A 40 3.37 -13.69 1.97
CA ALA A 40 4.77 -13.87 2.28
C ALA A 40 4.97 -14.97 3.34
N LYS A 41 6.15 -15.59 3.32
CA LYS A 41 6.56 -16.49 4.40
C LYS A 41 6.66 -15.70 5.71
N GLU A 42 6.49 -16.37 6.83
CA GLU A 42 6.54 -15.78 8.16
C GLU A 42 7.81 -14.95 8.42
N THR A 43 8.93 -15.36 7.86
CA THR A 43 10.24 -14.70 8.01
C THR A 43 10.52 -13.62 6.99
N THR A 44 9.69 -13.47 5.95
CA THR A 44 9.89 -12.48 4.89
C THR A 44 9.29 -11.14 5.29
N THR A 45 10.08 -10.09 5.25
CA THR A 45 9.64 -8.72 5.52
C THR A 45 9.37 -7.97 4.22
N VAL A 46 8.78 -6.78 4.33
CA VAL A 46 8.57 -5.93 3.15
C VAL A 46 9.90 -5.45 2.57
N SER A 47 10.90 -5.17 3.42
CA SER A 47 12.24 -4.78 2.97
C SER A 47 12.93 -5.87 2.17
N ASP A 48 12.80 -7.16 2.56
CA ASP A 48 13.35 -8.29 1.79
C ASP A 48 12.81 -8.30 0.36
N MET A 49 11.51 -8.05 0.20
CA MET A 49 10.87 -8.01 -1.12
C MET A 49 11.33 -6.80 -1.93
N PHE A 50 11.48 -5.64 -1.30
CA PHE A 50 11.99 -4.43 -1.93
C PHE A 50 13.44 -4.61 -2.38
N ILE A 51 14.30 -5.11 -1.52
CA ILE A 51 15.71 -5.38 -1.80
C ILE A 51 15.87 -6.38 -2.94
N TYR A 52 15.08 -7.46 -2.93
CA TYR A 52 15.08 -8.44 -4.01
C TYR A 52 14.74 -7.80 -5.37
N GLY A 53 13.68 -7.00 -5.42
CA GLY A 53 13.27 -6.31 -6.64
C GLY A 53 14.28 -5.28 -7.11
N ALA A 54 14.86 -4.50 -6.18
CA ALA A 54 15.89 -3.51 -6.51
C ALA A 54 17.17 -4.16 -7.04
N LYS A 55 17.66 -5.23 -6.39
CA LYS A 55 18.81 -6.01 -6.88
C LYS A 55 18.57 -6.55 -8.29
N LYS A 56 17.34 -6.96 -8.59
CA LYS A 56 16.97 -7.42 -9.95
C LYS A 56 16.98 -6.28 -10.97
N LEU A 57 16.43 -5.10 -10.62
CA LEU A 57 16.48 -3.91 -11.51
C LEU A 57 17.92 -3.50 -11.83
N LEU A 58 18.80 -3.49 -10.81
CA LEU A 58 20.24 -3.22 -10.99
C LEU A 58 20.91 -4.26 -11.88
N ALA A 59 20.67 -5.55 -11.64
CA ALA A 59 21.24 -6.65 -12.42
C ALA A 59 20.78 -6.67 -13.89
N GLU A 60 19.55 -6.23 -14.15
CA GLU A 60 18.98 -6.09 -15.49
C GLU A 60 19.41 -4.80 -16.21
N GLY A 61 20.22 -3.96 -15.57
CA GLY A 61 20.68 -2.68 -16.12
C GLY A 61 19.55 -1.65 -16.34
N LYS A 62 18.44 -1.78 -15.60
CA LYS A 62 17.32 -0.83 -15.69
C LYS A 62 17.60 0.50 -14.98
N ILE A 63 18.52 0.47 -14.05
CA ILE A 63 19.05 1.61 -13.29
C ILE A 63 20.44 1.23 -12.77
N SER A 64 21.34 2.20 -12.65
CA SER A 64 22.62 2.03 -11.94
C SER A 64 22.54 2.67 -10.55
N LYS A 65 23.47 2.30 -9.66
CA LYS A 65 23.51 2.87 -8.30
C LYS A 65 23.79 4.37 -8.30
N GLU A 66 24.62 4.81 -9.22
CA GLU A 66 25.07 6.20 -9.38
C GLU A 66 23.90 7.13 -9.81
N GLU A 67 22.89 6.58 -10.48
CA GLU A 67 21.68 7.32 -10.87
C GLU A 67 20.72 7.53 -9.69
N ILE A 68 20.83 6.76 -8.60
CA ILE A 68 19.89 6.84 -7.48
C ILE A 68 20.26 8.04 -6.60
N GLY A 69 19.36 9.02 -6.50
CA GLY A 69 19.49 10.18 -5.62
C GLY A 69 18.65 10.07 -4.34
N ALA A 70 17.55 9.32 -4.40
CA ALA A 70 16.71 9.11 -3.22
C ALA A 70 15.97 7.76 -3.25
N ILE A 71 15.63 7.29 -2.06
CA ILE A 71 14.73 6.18 -1.77
C ILE A 71 13.53 6.72 -0.99
N VAL A 72 12.34 6.53 -1.55
CA VAL A 72 11.08 6.82 -0.88
C VAL A 72 10.35 5.51 -0.65
N VAL A 73 10.03 5.19 0.60
CA VAL A 73 9.34 3.95 0.98
C VAL A 73 7.96 4.29 1.53
N VAL A 74 6.95 3.63 1.02
CA VAL A 74 5.57 3.70 1.51
C VAL A 74 5.16 2.33 2.01
N THR A 75 5.04 2.19 3.32
CA THR A 75 4.62 0.94 3.97
C THR A 75 3.91 1.20 5.28
N MET A 76 3.01 0.31 5.66
CA MET A 76 2.40 0.22 6.99
C MET A 76 2.97 -0.97 7.79
N SER A 77 3.84 -1.78 7.19
CA SER A 77 4.46 -2.95 7.81
C SER A 77 6.00 -2.84 7.84
N PRO A 78 6.56 -1.77 8.45
CA PRO A 78 8.00 -1.60 8.53
C PRO A 78 8.63 -2.73 9.33
N ASP A 79 9.88 -3.06 9.02
CA ASP A 79 10.65 -4.10 9.73
C ASP A 79 10.84 -3.74 11.21
N TYR A 80 11.08 -2.46 11.48
CA TYR A 80 11.33 -1.91 12.80
C TYR A 80 10.70 -0.52 12.94
N PHE A 81 10.49 -0.06 14.16
CA PHE A 81 10.22 1.37 14.41
C PHE A 81 11.42 2.26 14.11
N CYS A 82 12.63 1.73 14.21
CA CYS A 82 13.92 2.33 13.89
C CYS A 82 14.94 1.21 13.72
N PRO A 83 15.75 1.21 12.66
CA PRO A 83 15.83 2.21 11.58
C PRO A 83 14.65 2.19 10.61
N THR A 84 14.59 3.20 9.72
CA THR A 84 13.62 3.24 8.62
C THR A 84 13.89 2.14 7.59
N VAL A 85 12.84 1.70 6.88
CA VAL A 85 12.98 0.68 5.81
C VAL A 85 13.85 1.21 4.67
N SER A 86 13.76 2.50 4.34
CA SER A 86 14.61 3.14 3.34
C SER A 86 16.08 3.06 3.68
N ALA A 87 16.46 3.27 4.95
CA ALA A 87 17.84 3.14 5.40
C ALA A 87 18.36 1.70 5.33
N ILE A 88 17.50 0.71 5.63
CA ILE A 88 17.83 -0.72 5.46
C ILE A 88 18.12 -1.00 3.98
N ILE A 89 17.26 -0.55 3.08
CA ILE A 89 17.43 -0.74 1.63
C ILE A 89 18.72 -0.07 1.14
N GLN A 90 19.00 1.15 1.57
CA GLN A 90 20.22 1.90 1.20
C GLN A 90 21.47 1.10 1.57
N GLY A 91 21.56 0.60 2.79
CA GLY A 91 22.68 -0.20 3.28
C GLY A 91 22.82 -1.54 2.54
N GLU A 92 21.73 -2.27 2.35
CA GLU A 92 21.70 -3.58 1.68
C GLU A 92 22.03 -3.52 0.19
N LEU A 93 21.74 -2.41 -0.47
CA LEU A 93 22.12 -2.17 -1.85
C LEU A 93 23.55 -1.58 -1.98
N GLY A 94 24.15 -1.14 -0.87
CA GLY A 94 25.45 -0.46 -0.84
C GLY A 94 25.41 0.81 -1.69
N LEU A 95 24.42 1.66 -1.46
CA LEU A 95 24.31 2.98 -2.10
C LEU A 95 25.14 4.01 -1.33
N ASP A 96 25.47 5.13 -1.99
CA ASP A 96 26.23 6.19 -1.41
C ASP A 96 25.54 6.89 -0.23
N PHE A 97 26.31 7.57 0.63
CA PHE A 97 25.81 8.23 1.84
C PHE A 97 24.97 9.48 1.54
N ASP A 98 25.05 10.03 0.34
CA ASP A 98 24.28 11.18 -0.12
C ASP A 98 22.89 10.80 -0.64
N VAL A 99 22.58 9.51 -0.76
CA VAL A 99 21.26 9.05 -1.14
C VAL A 99 20.26 9.35 -0.03
N GLN A 100 19.27 10.19 -0.33
CA GLN A 100 18.25 10.57 0.64
C GLN A 100 17.28 9.41 0.92
N CYS A 101 17.03 9.12 2.19
CA CYS A 101 16.13 8.05 2.64
C CYS A 101 14.89 8.62 3.33
N LEU A 102 13.69 8.26 2.87
CA LEU A 102 12.42 8.74 3.39
C LEU A 102 11.39 7.61 3.50
N ASP A 103 10.78 7.44 4.68
CA ASP A 103 9.64 6.54 4.88
C ASP A 103 8.36 7.34 5.07
N ILE A 104 7.26 6.87 4.46
CA ILE A 104 5.94 7.50 4.48
C ILE A 104 4.92 6.47 4.97
N SER A 105 4.18 6.82 6.04
CA SER A 105 3.08 6.02 6.56
C SER A 105 1.75 6.66 6.20
N GLN A 106 1.25 6.40 4.98
CA GLN A 106 0.02 6.99 4.43
C GLN A 106 -0.95 5.93 3.86
N ALA A 107 -0.78 4.69 4.26
CA ALA A 107 -1.67 3.59 3.85
C ALA A 107 -1.99 3.61 2.34
N CYS A 108 -3.26 3.43 1.98
CA CYS A 108 -3.72 3.32 0.59
C CYS A 108 -3.45 4.58 -0.26
N ALA A 109 -3.42 5.76 0.34
CA ALA A 109 -3.09 7.01 -0.36
C ALA A 109 -1.58 7.19 -0.60
N GLY A 110 -0.76 6.35 0.05
CA GLY A 110 0.68 6.51 0.12
C GLY A 110 1.38 6.48 -1.23
N TYR A 111 0.90 5.71 -2.22
CA TYR A 111 1.52 5.72 -3.54
C TYR A 111 1.51 7.11 -4.18
N ILE A 112 0.37 7.80 -4.16
CA ILE A 112 0.26 9.17 -4.72
C ILE A 112 1.10 10.16 -3.91
N VAL A 113 1.05 10.08 -2.58
CA VAL A 113 1.89 10.92 -1.71
C VAL A 113 3.37 10.69 -1.99
N GLY A 114 3.82 9.43 -2.08
CA GLY A 114 5.19 9.06 -2.39
C GLY A 114 5.64 9.51 -3.78
N LEU A 115 4.74 9.45 -4.77
CA LEU A 115 5.01 9.91 -6.12
C LEU A 115 5.22 11.44 -6.16
N VAL A 116 4.34 12.20 -5.51
CA VAL A 116 4.49 13.66 -5.40
C VAL A 116 5.76 14.04 -4.65
N GLN A 117 6.09 13.34 -3.55
CA GLN A 117 7.36 13.55 -2.85
C GLN A 117 8.56 13.24 -3.75
N SER A 118 8.47 12.21 -4.58
CA SER A 118 9.54 11.87 -5.55
C SER A 118 9.73 12.98 -6.57
N PHE A 119 8.67 13.60 -7.07
CA PHE A 119 8.76 14.73 -7.99
C PHE A 119 9.42 15.95 -7.31
N MET A 120 9.01 16.28 -6.09
CA MET A 120 9.61 17.39 -5.33
C MET A 120 11.11 17.18 -5.08
N LEU A 121 11.52 15.94 -4.79
CA LEU A 121 12.95 15.63 -4.60
C LEU A 121 13.74 15.80 -5.90
N LEU A 122 13.18 15.36 -7.03
CA LEU A 122 13.82 15.45 -8.34
C LEU A 122 14.03 16.90 -8.84
N GLU A 123 13.25 17.87 -8.35
CA GLU A 123 13.49 19.30 -8.64
C GLU A 123 14.87 19.79 -8.17
N HIS A 124 15.44 19.10 -7.18
CA HIS A 124 16.73 19.45 -6.56
C HIS A 124 17.84 18.42 -6.81
N MET A 125 17.59 17.43 -7.67
CA MET A 125 18.51 16.31 -7.92
C MET A 125 18.77 16.13 -9.42
N GLU A 126 19.54 17.03 -10.01
CA GLU A 126 19.87 16.99 -11.44
C GLU A 126 20.50 15.66 -11.86
N GLY A 127 19.98 15.04 -12.90
CA GLY A 127 20.48 13.78 -13.46
C GLY A 127 20.27 12.55 -12.57
N LYS A 128 19.58 12.68 -11.44
CA LYS A 128 19.28 11.56 -10.53
C LYS A 128 17.86 11.04 -10.74
N LYS A 129 17.63 9.85 -10.17
CA LYS A 129 16.34 9.17 -10.14
C LYS A 129 15.95 8.87 -8.68
N VAL A 130 14.64 8.74 -8.45
CA VAL A 130 14.09 8.30 -7.17
C VAL A 130 13.56 6.89 -7.32
N LEU A 131 13.91 6.00 -6.41
CA LEU A 131 13.26 4.71 -6.25
C LEU A 131 12.11 4.84 -5.26
N LEU A 132 10.89 4.80 -5.77
CA LEU A 132 9.68 4.75 -4.94
C LEU A 132 9.28 3.29 -4.72
N PHE A 133 9.35 2.85 -3.47
CA PHE A 133 8.95 1.54 -3.01
C PHE A 133 7.58 1.61 -2.34
N THR A 134 6.67 0.74 -2.75
CA THR A 134 5.34 0.66 -2.12
C THR A 134 4.95 -0.80 -1.91
N GLY A 135 4.55 -1.15 -0.71
CA GLY A 135 4.20 -2.53 -0.41
C GLY A 135 3.98 -2.81 1.06
N ASP A 136 3.41 -3.96 1.32
CA ASP A 136 3.14 -4.44 2.67
C ASP A 136 3.19 -5.96 2.76
N THR A 137 3.45 -6.47 3.97
CA THR A 137 3.41 -7.88 4.33
C THR A 137 2.41 -8.12 5.49
N PHE A 138 1.21 -7.57 5.38
CA PHE A 138 0.16 -7.70 6.40
C PHE A 138 -0.48 -9.07 6.49
N CYS A 139 -0.39 -9.88 5.43
CA CYS A 139 -1.03 -11.19 5.39
C CYS A 139 -0.15 -12.31 5.95
N ARG A 140 0.95 -11.97 6.63
CA ARG A 140 1.83 -12.94 7.27
C ARG A 140 1.05 -13.73 8.32
N VAL A 141 0.94 -15.05 8.09
CA VAL A 141 0.29 -15.97 9.02
C VAL A 141 1.36 -16.77 9.72
N SER A 142 1.23 -16.90 11.04
CA SER A 142 2.24 -17.51 11.89
C SER A 142 2.35 -19.04 11.75
N SER A 143 1.39 -19.73 11.13
CA SER A 143 1.51 -21.16 10.86
C SER A 143 0.70 -21.62 9.64
N GLU A 144 1.16 -22.71 8.99
CA GLU A 144 0.41 -23.40 7.93
C GLU A 144 -0.83 -24.14 8.46
N LYS A 145 -0.98 -24.25 9.79
CA LYS A 145 -2.04 -25.02 10.46
C LYS A 145 -3.17 -24.17 11.00
N GLU A 146 -3.06 -22.86 10.94
CA GLU A 146 -4.10 -21.98 11.44
C GLU A 146 -5.24 -21.84 10.46
N GLU A 147 -6.44 -21.91 11.03
CA GLU A 147 -7.69 -21.66 10.34
C GLU A 147 -7.64 -20.34 9.56
N PRO A 148 -8.42 -20.23 8.47
CA PRO A 148 -8.46 -19.00 7.71
C PRO A 148 -8.69 -17.83 8.64
N PRO A 149 -7.93 -16.73 8.48
CA PRO A 149 -7.99 -15.61 9.39
C PRO A 149 -9.42 -15.09 9.52
N SER A 150 -9.78 -14.72 10.73
CA SER A 150 -11.03 -14.07 11.04
C SER A 150 -11.32 -12.91 10.08
N TYR A 151 -12.55 -12.44 10.01
CA TYR A 151 -13.09 -11.37 9.13
C TYR A 151 -12.21 -10.13 8.89
N SER A 152 -11.20 -9.91 9.70
CA SER A 152 -10.27 -8.78 9.59
C SER A 152 -9.20 -8.92 8.49
N ALA A 153 -9.10 -10.06 7.83
CA ALA A 153 -8.06 -10.30 6.83
C ALA A 153 -8.47 -10.25 5.34
N PRO A 154 -9.62 -9.70 4.93
CA PRO A 154 -9.99 -9.66 3.52
C PRO A 154 -9.27 -8.59 2.70
N PHE A 155 -8.42 -7.77 3.31
CA PHE A 155 -7.93 -6.53 2.69
C PHE A 155 -6.75 -6.67 1.75
N GLY A 156 -6.48 -7.84 1.22
CA GLY A 156 -5.49 -7.96 0.17
C GLY A 156 -4.49 -9.08 0.38
N GLY A 157 -3.44 -9.05 -0.40
CA GLY A 157 -2.28 -9.93 -0.33
C GLY A 157 -1.03 -9.12 0.00
N ASP A 158 0.06 -9.84 0.20
CA ASP A 158 1.39 -9.24 0.33
C ASP A 158 1.97 -8.99 -1.06
N ALA A 159 2.53 -7.82 -1.24
CA ALA A 159 3.19 -7.42 -2.48
C ALA A 159 4.19 -6.29 -2.23
N ALA A 160 5.16 -6.18 -3.11
CA ALA A 160 6.08 -5.06 -3.17
C ALA A 160 6.17 -4.52 -4.59
N ASN A 161 6.15 -3.21 -4.75
CA ASN A 161 6.33 -2.53 -6.03
C ASN A 161 7.48 -1.55 -5.96
N ILE A 162 8.19 -1.41 -7.07
CA ILE A 162 9.26 -0.45 -7.25
C ILE A 162 8.96 0.37 -8.49
N THR A 163 8.84 1.65 -8.32
CA THR A 163 8.68 2.64 -9.39
C THR A 163 9.97 3.45 -9.49
N ILE A 164 10.55 3.49 -10.68
CA ILE A 164 11.65 4.41 -10.98
C ILE A 164 11.02 5.72 -11.43
N VAL A 165 11.31 6.80 -10.71
CA VAL A 165 10.84 8.13 -11.03
C VAL A 165 12.02 8.97 -11.49
N GLU A 166 11.88 9.61 -12.63
CA GLU A 166 12.92 10.45 -13.23
C GLU A 166 12.31 11.74 -13.79
N ASN A 167 13.11 12.78 -13.89
CA ASN A 167 12.73 14.01 -14.56
C ASN A 167 13.06 13.87 -16.05
N ALA A 168 12.06 13.50 -16.85
CA ALA A 168 12.25 13.17 -18.27
C ALA A 168 11.64 14.22 -19.23
N GLY A 169 11.14 15.34 -18.73
CA GLY A 169 10.50 16.32 -19.59
C GLY A 169 10.02 17.58 -18.87
N ASN A 170 9.36 18.45 -19.65
CA ASN A 170 8.80 19.72 -19.17
C ASN A 170 7.26 19.63 -19.00
N GLU A 171 6.71 18.45 -18.90
CA GLU A 171 5.28 18.27 -18.73
C GLU A 171 4.84 18.69 -17.33
N LYS A 172 3.74 19.41 -17.27
CA LYS A 172 3.16 19.83 -15.99
C LYS A 172 2.42 18.67 -15.34
N ILE A 173 2.65 18.47 -14.07
CA ILE A 173 1.95 17.51 -13.24
C ILE A 173 1.10 18.29 -12.24
N TYR A 174 -0.20 18.02 -12.23
CA TYR A 174 -1.14 18.61 -11.29
C TYR A 174 -1.47 17.60 -10.21
N TYR A 175 -1.52 18.04 -8.95
CA TYR A 175 -1.90 17.20 -7.83
C TYR A 175 -2.67 17.99 -6.78
N GLU A 176 -3.50 17.30 -6.03
CA GLU A 176 -4.27 17.84 -4.93
C GLU A 176 -4.47 16.78 -3.86
N PHE A 177 -4.52 17.18 -2.59
CA PHE A 177 -4.74 16.30 -1.46
C PHE A 177 -5.91 16.79 -0.62
N HIS A 178 -6.87 15.89 -0.35
CA HIS A 178 -7.89 16.08 0.67
C HIS A 178 -7.69 15.09 1.81
N GLN A 179 -7.65 15.59 3.03
CA GLN A 179 -7.45 14.77 4.22
C GLN A 179 -8.39 15.23 5.34
N ASP A 180 -9.18 14.30 5.88
CA ASP A 180 -10.08 14.55 7.01
C ASP A 180 -9.61 13.82 8.27
N GLY A 181 -8.80 14.49 9.07
CA GLY A 181 -8.33 13.97 10.37
C GLY A 181 -9.41 13.87 11.44
N SER A 182 -10.58 14.47 11.25
CA SER A 182 -11.70 14.36 12.19
C SER A 182 -12.27 12.94 12.22
N GLN A 183 -12.13 12.20 11.10
CA GLN A 183 -12.62 10.84 10.93
C GLN A 183 -11.52 9.77 11.12
N ARG A 184 -10.43 10.12 11.77
CA ARG A 184 -9.26 9.24 12.00
C ARG A 184 -9.57 7.84 12.54
N ASN A 185 -10.70 7.66 13.22
CA ASN A 185 -11.10 6.39 13.82
C ASN A 185 -11.89 5.48 12.85
N CYS A 186 -12.25 5.97 11.66
CA CYS A 186 -13.01 5.15 10.70
C CYS A 186 -12.17 4.03 10.07
N LEU A 187 -10.85 4.17 10.08
CA LEU A 187 -9.91 3.12 9.67
C LEU A 187 -8.68 3.23 10.56
N VAL A 188 -8.53 2.32 11.50
CA VAL A 188 -7.49 2.37 12.52
C VAL A 188 -6.99 0.99 12.90
N ILE A 189 -5.70 0.89 13.21
CA ILE A 189 -5.09 -0.22 13.93
C ILE A 189 -4.90 0.28 15.36
N PRO A 190 -5.77 -0.11 16.30
CA PRO A 190 -5.81 0.53 17.61
C PRO A 190 -4.67 0.16 18.54
N ASP A 191 -4.13 -1.07 18.37
CA ASP A 191 -3.17 -1.65 19.31
C ASP A 191 -1.78 -1.83 18.70
N GLY A 192 -0.78 -1.99 19.57
CA GLY A 192 0.58 -2.36 19.19
C GLY A 192 1.54 -1.17 19.00
N ALA A 193 1.04 0.08 19.09
CA ALA A 193 1.85 1.28 19.06
C ALA A 193 1.84 2.01 20.43
N PHE A 194 2.52 3.16 20.52
CA PHE A 194 2.73 3.87 21.80
C PHE A 194 1.48 4.39 22.48
N ARG A 195 0.40 4.64 21.74
CA ARG A 195 -0.86 5.10 22.35
C ARG A 195 -1.58 3.98 23.11
N ASN A 196 -1.55 2.78 22.57
CA ASN A 196 -2.15 1.60 23.14
C ASN A 196 -1.20 0.40 22.96
N PRO A 197 -0.16 0.29 23.79
CA PRO A 197 0.79 -0.81 23.71
C PRO A 197 0.10 -2.13 24.06
N MET A 198 0.54 -3.22 23.45
CA MET A 198 -0.01 -4.53 23.72
C MET A 198 0.26 -4.96 25.17
N THR A 199 -0.75 -5.54 25.80
CA THR A 199 -0.62 -6.15 27.11
C THR A 199 0.09 -7.50 27.02
N VAL A 200 0.65 -7.99 28.13
CA VAL A 200 1.26 -9.33 28.21
C VAL A 200 0.28 -10.43 27.82
N GLU A 201 -0.98 -10.28 28.24
CA GLU A 201 -2.05 -11.23 27.90
C GLU A 201 -2.32 -11.25 26.39
N GLN A 202 -2.44 -10.10 25.75
CA GLN A 202 -2.59 -9.98 24.29
C GLN A 202 -1.42 -10.62 23.55
N ILE A 203 -0.18 -10.42 24.02
CA ILE A 203 1.01 -11.02 23.43
C ILE A 203 0.98 -12.54 23.56
N GLN A 204 0.57 -13.07 24.73
CA GLN A 204 0.50 -14.52 24.96
C GLN A 204 -0.59 -15.23 24.16
N HIS A 205 -1.69 -14.54 23.88
CA HIS A 205 -2.80 -15.05 23.06
C HIS A 205 -2.71 -14.68 21.58
N GLN A 206 -1.61 -14.07 21.17
CA GLN A 206 -1.43 -13.62 19.79
C GLN A 206 -1.20 -14.81 18.85
N VAL A 207 -2.08 -14.95 17.87
CA VAL A 207 -2.04 -15.99 16.85
C VAL A 207 -1.04 -15.63 15.74
N THR A 208 -0.69 -14.35 15.61
CA THR A 208 0.27 -13.86 14.63
C THR A 208 1.44 -13.18 15.32
N ARG A 209 2.63 -13.21 14.70
CA ARG A 209 3.82 -12.49 15.22
C ARG A 209 3.74 -10.97 15.04
N MET A 210 2.70 -10.46 14.43
CA MET A 210 2.52 -9.02 14.28
C MET A 210 1.91 -8.44 15.55
N PRO A 211 2.43 -7.29 16.06
CA PRO A 211 1.87 -6.60 17.23
C PRO A 211 0.55 -5.89 16.89
N ILE A 212 -0.19 -6.41 15.92
CA ILE A 212 -1.43 -5.83 15.40
C ILE A 212 -2.55 -6.82 15.68
N THR A 213 -3.44 -6.47 16.58
CA THR A 213 -4.57 -7.32 16.96
C THR A 213 -5.68 -7.34 15.92
N SER A 214 -5.97 -6.20 15.31
CA SER A 214 -6.98 -6.10 14.26
C SER A 214 -6.94 -4.75 13.56
N VAL A 215 -7.40 -4.72 12.32
CA VAL A 215 -7.77 -3.48 11.63
C VAL A 215 -9.26 -3.23 11.89
N VAL A 216 -9.58 -2.10 12.48
CA VAL A 216 -10.97 -1.66 12.69
C VAL A 216 -11.35 -0.71 11.57
N MET A 217 -12.43 -1.01 10.85
CA MET A 217 -12.90 -0.20 9.74
C MET A 217 -14.42 0.00 9.79
N ASP A 218 -14.84 1.27 9.80
CA ASP A 218 -16.20 1.66 9.45
C ASP A 218 -16.28 1.83 7.92
N GLY A 219 -16.64 0.75 7.25
CA GLY A 219 -16.72 0.71 5.79
C GLY A 219 -17.74 1.69 5.21
N SER A 220 -18.79 2.05 5.95
CA SER A 220 -19.80 3.02 5.53
C SER A 220 -19.24 4.43 5.50
N THR A 221 -18.53 4.82 6.54
CA THR A 221 -17.88 6.12 6.62
C THR A 221 -16.79 6.28 5.56
N VAL A 222 -15.92 5.27 5.38
CA VAL A 222 -14.89 5.26 4.32
C VAL A 222 -15.53 5.35 2.93
N PHE A 223 -16.59 4.58 2.68
CA PHE A 223 -17.31 4.61 1.40
C PHE A 223 -17.90 5.99 1.12
N ASN A 224 -18.63 6.58 2.08
CA ASN A 224 -19.28 7.87 1.93
C ASN A 224 -18.26 8.99 1.70
N PHE A 225 -17.13 8.97 2.42
CA PHE A 225 -16.02 9.90 2.21
C PHE A 225 -15.50 9.81 0.77
N ALA A 226 -15.17 8.61 0.29
CA ALA A 226 -14.65 8.45 -1.07
C ALA A 226 -15.66 8.88 -2.14
N GLN A 227 -16.95 8.54 -1.99
CA GLN A 227 -18.00 8.93 -2.93
C GLN A 227 -18.24 10.44 -2.97
N LYS A 228 -17.92 11.16 -1.90
CA LYS A 228 -18.04 12.61 -1.81
C LYS A 228 -16.79 13.30 -2.34
N GLU A 229 -15.62 12.94 -1.86
CA GLU A 229 -14.40 13.70 -2.08
C GLU A 229 -13.72 13.41 -3.43
N VAL A 230 -13.80 12.15 -3.94
CA VAL A 230 -13.15 11.81 -5.22
C VAL A 230 -13.70 12.63 -6.40
N PRO A 231 -15.03 12.81 -6.58
CA PRO A 231 -15.53 13.70 -7.63
C PRO A 231 -15.10 15.17 -7.47
N VAL A 232 -14.98 15.64 -6.23
CA VAL A 232 -14.49 17.01 -5.94
C VAL A 232 -13.04 17.16 -6.38
N LEU A 233 -12.18 16.21 -6.02
CA LEU A 233 -10.77 16.19 -6.47
C LEU A 233 -10.64 16.17 -7.99
N ILE A 234 -11.45 15.35 -8.68
CA ILE A 234 -11.42 15.29 -10.16
C ILE A 234 -11.78 16.63 -10.76
N ASN A 235 -12.86 17.27 -10.29
CA ASN A 235 -13.28 18.57 -10.80
C ASN A 235 -12.20 19.63 -10.56
N SER A 236 -11.65 19.69 -9.35
CA SER A 236 -10.58 20.64 -9.01
C SER A 236 -9.34 20.44 -9.88
N LEU A 237 -8.92 19.18 -10.11
CA LEU A 237 -7.78 18.87 -10.97
C LEU A 237 -8.02 19.22 -12.44
N THR A 238 -9.23 18.97 -12.98
CA THR A 238 -9.57 19.35 -14.35
C THR A 238 -9.63 20.87 -14.53
N ASP A 239 -10.19 21.58 -13.54
CA ASP A 239 -10.20 23.05 -13.54
C ASP A 239 -8.78 23.61 -13.47
N MET A 240 -7.91 23.05 -12.61
CA MET A 240 -6.50 23.46 -12.48
C MET A 240 -5.70 23.19 -13.76
N ALA A 241 -5.99 22.11 -14.44
CA ALA A 241 -5.34 21.73 -15.70
C ALA A 241 -5.96 22.40 -16.94
N GLU A 242 -7.07 23.11 -16.79
CA GLU A 242 -7.84 23.74 -17.88
C GLU A 242 -8.28 22.74 -18.97
N ILE A 243 -8.70 21.54 -18.55
CA ILE A 243 -9.20 20.47 -19.43
C ILE A 243 -10.60 20.01 -19.01
N SER A 244 -11.29 19.30 -19.89
CA SER A 244 -12.56 18.64 -19.56
C SER A 244 -12.33 17.19 -19.12
N LYS A 245 -13.34 16.57 -18.50
CA LYS A 245 -13.25 15.13 -18.13
C LYS A 245 -13.15 14.23 -19.34
N GLU A 246 -13.71 14.65 -20.46
CA GLU A 246 -13.71 13.94 -21.73
C GLU A 246 -12.32 13.88 -22.38
N ASP A 247 -11.42 14.80 -21.98
CA ASP A 247 -10.03 14.82 -22.42
C ASP A 247 -9.14 13.83 -21.66
N ILE A 248 -9.68 13.16 -20.63
CA ILE A 248 -8.95 12.19 -19.79
C ILE A 248 -9.10 10.79 -20.37
N ASP A 249 -8.02 10.20 -20.82
CA ASP A 249 -7.99 8.84 -21.35
C ASP A 249 -8.22 7.77 -20.25
N TRP A 250 -7.69 7.98 -19.04
CA TRP A 250 -7.72 6.99 -17.98
C TRP A 250 -7.91 7.59 -16.59
N PHE A 251 -8.84 7.00 -15.83
CA PHE A 251 -8.99 7.21 -14.38
C PHE A 251 -8.47 5.99 -13.63
N LEU A 252 -7.31 6.12 -13.00
CA LEU A 252 -6.66 5.05 -12.24
C LEU A 252 -6.88 5.24 -10.74
N PHE A 253 -7.92 4.63 -10.21
CA PHE A 253 -8.25 4.70 -8.78
C PHE A 253 -7.56 3.63 -7.96
N HIS A 254 -7.43 3.88 -6.65
CA HIS A 254 -7.23 2.80 -5.69
C HIS A 254 -8.30 1.71 -5.86
N GLN A 255 -7.91 0.45 -5.80
CA GLN A 255 -8.75 -0.71 -6.09
C GLN A 255 -9.13 -1.49 -4.81
N PRO A 256 -9.92 -0.91 -3.88
CA PRO A 256 -10.27 -1.59 -2.64
C PRO A 256 -11.20 -2.78 -2.89
N ASN A 257 -12.14 -2.65 -3.79
CA ASN A 257 -13.07 -3.68 -4.23
C ASN A 257 -13.89 -3.25 -5.45
N LYS A 258 -14.45 -4.24 -6.15
CA LYS A 258 -15.24 -4.03 -7.37
C LYS A 258 -16.46 -3.13 -7.15
N PHE A 259 -17.16 -3.30 -6.04
CA PHE A 259 -18.37 -2.52 -5.73
C PHE A 259 -18.06 -1.02 -5.63
N MET A 260 -17.00 -0.68 -4.89
CA MET A 260 -16.60 0.73 -4.71
C MET A 260 -16.19 1.39 -6.02
N LEU A 261 -15.41 0.68 -6.85
CA LEU A 261 -15.00 1.19 -8.17
C LEU A 261 -16.20 1.42 -9.09
N GLN A 262 -17.16 0.49 -9.11
CA GLN A 262 -18.39 0.66 -9.92
C GLN A 262 -19.18 1.89 -9.47
N LYS A 263 -19.32 2.11 -8.17
CA LYS A 263 -20.02 3.28 -7.63
C LYS A 263 -19.30 4.60 -7.89
N LEU A 264 -17.99 4.62 -7.83
CA LEU A 264 -17.21 5.79 -8.22
C LEU A 264 -17.38 6.09 -9.73
N ALA A 265 -17.25 5.07 -10.58
CA ALA A 265 -17.42 5.22 -12.02
C ALA A 265 -18.83 5.75 -12.41
N GLU A 266 -19.88 5.32 -11.68
CA GLU A 266 -21.25 5.87 -11.87
C GLU A 266 -21.34 7.34 -11.47
N ARG A 267 -20.54 7.79 -10.52
CA ARG A 267 -20.65 9.14 -9.93
C ARG A 267 -19.83 10.20 -10.65
N ILE A 268 -18.77 9.82 -11.35
CA ILE A 268 -17.91 10.74 -12.08
C ILE A 268 -18.33 10.95 -13.55
N LYS A 269 -19.29 10.15 -14.02
CA LYS A 269 -19.95 10.37 -15.31
C LYS A 269 -20.80 11.66 -15.23
#